data_c7ef82ede1463fe80f48b877efdca46e
#
_entry.id   c7ef82ede1463fe80f48b877efdca46e
#
_cell.length_a   1.000
_cell.length_b   1.000
_cell.length_c   1.000
_cell.angle_alpha   90.00
_cell.angle_beta   90.00
_cell.angle_gamma   90.00
#
_symmetry.space_group_name_H-M   'P 1'
#
loop_
_entity.id
_entity.type
_entity.pdbx_description
1 polymer ?
#
loop_
_entity_poly.entity_id
_entity_poly.type
_entity_poly.pdbx_seq_one_letter_code
_entity_poly.pdbx_strand_id
1 'polypeptide(L)'
;MANGATSPSNLGQINGAGDRDALFLKVFSGEILTTFEEMNVMKDLHMVRTIQSGKSAQFPVTGIATAKYHTPGQNIADADAGYLSGIKHAEKIVTIDDLLVASTFIANIDELKNHYDVRSIYAKELGKALAKRFDIAAMKTLVAAALTSTPSITGGFAGTNLTAKLSATPLASELVDAIMLAAQSLDEKDVPEDERFAILKPRDYYTLLGSEESAINRDFGGVGDVSTGKIPTIAGIRIYKSNHLATVTVASGSADADDANAKNDVFGAAGIGYNATDISAIEMLVAHPSAIGTVKLLDLATESEYQIERQGTLFVAKYAMGHGVLRPEAAVTIG
;
A
#
# COMPACT_ATOMS: atom_id res chain seq x y z
N MET A 1 -33.86 -18.99 -45.51
CA MET A 1 -32.91 -20.13 -45.56
C MET A 1 -31.90 -19.90 -44.45
N ALA A 2 -32.00 -20.68 -43.41
CA ALA A 2 -31.09 -20.59 -42.30
C ALA A 2 -29.71 -21.14 -42.78
N ASN A 3 -28.72 -20.25 -42.81
CA ASN A 3 -27.35 -20.66 -43.01
C ASN A 3 -26.96 -21.51 -41.82
N GLY A 4 -26.83 -22.80 -42.00
CA GLY A 4 -26.28 -23.69 -41.00
C GLY A 4 -24.84 -23.27 -40.66
N ALA A 5 -24.70 -22.50 -39.63
CA ALA A 5 -23.42 -22.21 -39.05
C ALA A 5 -22.85 -23.56 -38.60
N THR A 6 -21.90 -24.09 -39.34
CA THR A 6 -21.07 -25.20 -38.88
C THR A 6 -20.37 -24.72 -37.64
N SER A 7 -20.86 -25.14 -36.45
CA SER A 7 -20.19 -24.87 -35.19
C SER A 7 -18.79 -25.43 -35.25
N PRO A 8 -17.75 -24.60 -35.13
CA PRO A 8 -16.41 -25.14 -35.01
C PRO A 8 -16.33 -26.02 -33.77
N SER A 9 -15.52 -27.08 -33.85
CA SER A 9 -15.26 -27.92 -32.67
C SER A 9 -14.60 -27.06 -31.59
N ASN A 10 -15.25 -26.96 -30.43
CA ASN A 10 -14.73 -26.20 -29.32
C ASN A 10 -13.85 -27.09 -28.43
N LEU A 11 -12.64 -26.66 -28.18
CA LEU A 11 -11.71 -27.32 -27.25
C LEU A 11 -12.01 -26.97 -25.78
N GLY A 12 -12.85 -25.97 -25.52
CA GLY A 12 -13.20 -25.53 -24.19
C GLY A 12 -14.52 -26.14 -23.67
N GLN A 13 -14.70 -26.08 -22.37
CA GLN A 13 -15.93 -26.52 -21.71
C GLN A 13 -17.00 -25.42 -21.80
N ILE A 14 -18.19 -25.76 -22.25
CA ILE A 14 -19.33 -24.84 -22.29
C ILE A 14 -20.09 -24.94 -20.98
N ASN A 15 -20.12 -23.88 -20.18
CA ASN A 15 -20.85 -23.82 -18.93
C ASN A 15 -22.26 -23.19 -19.07
N GLY A 16 -22.58 -22.60 -20.21
CA GLY A 16 -23.87 -21.99 -20.53
C GLY A 16 -24.03 -21.64 -21.99
N ALA A 17 -25.21 -21.20 -22.39
CA ALA A 17 -25.50 -20.83 -23.77
C ALA A 17 -24.65 -19.60 -24.18
N GLY A 18 -23.64 -19.80 -25.03
CA GLY A 18 -22.78 -18.74 -25.55
C GLY A 18 -21.40 -18.66 -24.94
N ASP A 19 -21.10 -19.41 -23.90
CA ASP A 19 -19.82 -19.38 -23.20
C ASP A 19 -18.83 -20.40 -23.78
N ARG A 20 -18.20 -20.02 -24.91
CA ARG A 20 -17.28 -20.92 -25.65
C ARG A 20 -15.88 -20.99 -25.05
N ASP A 21 -15.46 -19.96 -24.32
CA ASP A 21 -14.08 -19.73 -23.86
C ASP A 21 -13.95 -19.66 -22.33
N ALA A 22 -14.97 -20.13 -21.58
CA ALA A 22 -15.00 -20.06 -20.12
C ALA A 22 -13.75 -20.66 -19.44
N LEU A 23 -13.15 -21.69 -20.01
CA LEU A 23 -11.96 -22.33 -19.46
C LEU A 23 -10.72 -21.45 -19.64
N PHE A 24 -10.55 -20.85 -20.82
CA PHE A 24 -9.40 -19.99 -21.12
C PHE A 24 -9.42 -18.72 -20.26
N LEU A 25 -10.58 -18.11 -20.10
CA LEU A 25 -10.76 -16.92 -19.29
C LEU A 25 -10.41 -17.17 -17.80
N LYS A 26 -10.82 -18.32 -17.26
CA LYS A 26 -10.51 -18.69 -15.87
C LYS A 26 -9.02 -18.87 -15.61
N VAL A 27 -8.29 -19.49 -16.52
CA VAL A 27 -6.83 -19.66 -16.41
C VAL A 27 -6.14 -18.31 -16.44
N PHE A 28 -6.47 -17.44 -17.37
CA PHE A 28 -5.90 -16.10 -17.50
C PHE A 28 -6.16 -15.25 -16.22
N SER A 29 -7.38 -15.27 -15.74
CA SER A 29 -7.75 -14.57 -14.50
C SER A 29 -6.95 -15.09 -13.29
N GLY A 30 -6.79 -16.40 -13.16
CA GLY A 30 -6.00 -17.01 -12.08
C GLY A 30 -4.54 -16.56 -12.09
N GLU A 31 -3.91 -16.47 -13.24
CA GLU A 31 -2.51 -16.02 -13.38
C GLU A 31 -2.33 -14.56 -12.98
N ILE A 32 -3.27 -13.66 -13.33
CA ILE A 32 -3.22 -12.25 -12.90
C ILE A 32 -3.36 -12.14 -11.38
N LEU A 33 -4.33 -12.83 -10.79
CA LEU A 33 -4.56 -12.80 -9.34
C LEU A 33 -3.33 -13.27 -8.56
N THR A 34 -2.73 -14.40 -8.97
CA THR A 34 -1.54 -14.96 -8.32
C THR A 34 -0.36 -13.99 -8.41
N THR A 35 -0.12 -13.41 -9.58
CA THR A 35 0.99 -12.45 -9.77
C THR A 35 0.78 -11.17 -8.98
N PHE A 36 -0.46 -10.69 -8.89
CA PHE A 36 -0.78 -9.53 -8.06
C PHE A 36 -0.44 -9.79 -6.59
N GLU A 37 -0.80 -10.94 -6.05
CA GLU A 37 -0.53 -11.29 -4.65
C GLU A 37 0.96 -11.47 -4.36
N GLU A 38 1.70 -12.12 -5.24
CA GLU A 38 3.15 -12.36 -5.09
C GLU A 38 3.99 -11.07 -5.14
N MET A 39 3.55 -10.07 -5.89
CA MET A 39 4.31 -8.82 -6.09
C MET A 39 3.95 -7.71 -5.12
N ASN A 40 2.86 -7.86 -4.37
CA ASN A 40 2.36 -6.83 -3.48
C ASN A 40 2.98 -6.98 -2.08
N VAL A 41 3.70 -5.96 -1.61
CA VAL A 41 4.29 -5.93 -0.27
C VAL A 41 3.33 -5.30 0.74
N MET A 42 2.56 -4.29 0.31
CA MET A 42 1.71 -3.50 1.22
C MET A 42 0.37 -4.13 1.56
N LYS A 43 -0.09 -5.15 0.82
CA LYS A 43 -1.43 -5.72 0.94
C LYS A 43 -1.80 -6.12 2.37
N ASP A 44 -0.87 -6.74 3.09
CA ASP A 44 -1.10 -7.28 4.44
C ASP A 44 -0.55 -6.38 5.56
N LEU A 45 0.04 -5.22 5.20
CA LEU A 45 0.73 -4.33 6.14
C LEU A 45 -0.12 -3.12 6.56
N HIS A 46 -1.42 -3.09 6.23
CA HIS A 46 -2.29 -1.97 6.60
C HIS A 46 -3.75 -2.41 6.73
N MET A 47 -4.57 -1.51 7.29
CA MET A 47 -6.01 -1.79 7.49
C MET A 47 -6.78 -1.72 6.18
N VAL A 48 -7.56 -2.77 5.88
CA VAL A 48 -8.39 -2.84 4.67
C VAL A 48 -9.86 -2.97 5.05
N ARG A 49 -10.72 -2.14 4.46
CA ARG A 49 -12.17 -2.20 4.61
C ARG A 49 -12.84 -2.34 3.25
N THR A 50 -13.66 -3.36 3.09
CA THR A 50 -14.46 -3.57 1.88
C THR A 50 -15.85 -2.98 2.03
N ILE A 51 -16.31 -2.27 1.01
CA ILE A 51 -17.67 -1.73 0.91
C ILE A 51 -18.32 -2.25 -0.36
N GLN A 52 -19.66 -2.46 -0.31
CA GLN A 52 -20.40 -2.97 -1.46
C GLN A 52 -20.96 -1.85 -2.36
N SER A 53 -21.12 -0.66 -1.81
CA SER A 53 -21.63 0.52 -2.53
C SER A 53 -21.21 1.78 -1.79
N GLY A 54 -21.12 2.88 -2.51
CA GLY A 54 -20.76 4.17 -1.95
C GLY A 54 -19.48 4.74 -2.56
N LYS A 55 -19.27 6.02 -2.35
CA LYS A 55 -18.13 6.79 -2.88
C LYS A 55 -16.97 6.86 -1.88
N SER A 56 -17.23 6.61 -0.59
CA SER A 56 -16.25 6.75 0.49
C SER A 56 -16.63 5.90 1.68
N ALA A 57 -15.67 5.62 2.55
CA ALA A 57 -15.91 5.01 3.86
C ALA A 57 -15.34 5.90 4.98
N GLN A 58 -16.04 5.87 6.12
CA GLN A 58 -15.66 6.62 7.32
C GLN A 58 -14.94 5.68 8.29
N PHE A 59 -13.84 6.16 8.84
CA PHE A 59 -13.12 5.52 9.93
C PHE A 59 -13.27 6.38 11.18
N PRO A 60 -13.96 5.90 12.24
CA PRO A 60 -14.09 6.65 13.47
C PRO A 60 -12.76 6.69 14.21
N VAL A 61 -12.41 7.88 14.70
CA VAL A 61 -11.24 8.12 15.55
C VAL A 61 -11.72 8.66 16.87
N THR A 62 -11.32 8.03 17.97
CA THR A 62 -11.66 8.45 19.34
C THR A 62 -10.46 9.15 19.97
N GLY A 63 -10.71 10.26 20.67
CA GLY A 63 -9.69 11.01 21.40
C GLY A 63 -9.29 10.37 22.70
N ILE A 64 -8.30 10.97 23.33
CA ILE A 64 -7.72 10.54 24.60
C ILE A 64 -8.46 11.21 25.75
N ALA A 65 -8.79 10.44 26.79
CA ALA A 65 -9.33 10.96 28.04
C ALA A 65 -8.19 11.43 28.96
N THR A 66 -8.42 12.49 29.72
CA THR A 66 -7.48 12.96 30.73
C THR A 66 -7.98 12.60 32.12
N ALA A 67 -7.08 12.20 33.01
CA ALA A 67 -7.38 11.94 34.40
C ALA A 67 -6.77 13.03 35.30
N LYS A 68 -7.47 13.39 36.38
CA LYS A 68 -7.05 14.41 37.32
C LYS A 68 -7.34 13.96 38.76
N TYR A 69 -6.44 14.27 39.68
CA TYR A 69 -6.69 13.98 41.10
C TYR A 69 -7.82 14.87 41.65
N HIS A 70 -8.76 14.24 42.30
CA HIS A 70 -9.90 14.95 42.92
C HIS A 70 -9.48 15.68 44.19
N THR A 71 -9.86 16.96 44.29
CA THR A 71 -9.70 17.73 45.52
C THR A 71 -10.95 17.52 46.39
N PRO A 72 -10.82 17.08 47.66
CA PRO A 72 -11.96 16.87 48.53
C PRO A 72 -12.83 18.14 48.65
N GLY A 73 -14.14 17.96 48.45
CA GLY A 73 -15.13 19.07 48.50
C GLY A 73 -15.43 19.74 47.16
N GLN A 74 -14.68 19.48 46.11
CA GLN A 74 -15.01 19.96 44.76
C GLN A 74 -16.04 19.06 44.06
N ASN A 75 -16.96 19.70 43.29
CA ASN A 75 -17.92 18.98 42.49
C ASN A 75 -17.27 18.52 41.19
N ILE A 76 -17.35 17.21 40.87
CA ILE A 76 -16.81 16.61 39.65
C ILE A 76 -17.50 17.17 38.40
N ALA A 77 -18.78 17.52 38.49
CA ALA A 77 -19.57 18.08 37.39
C ALA A 77 -19.31 19.58 37.13
N ASP A 78 -18.50 20.22 37.95
CA ASP A 78 -18.17 21.64 37.78
C ASP A 78 -17.17 21.77 36.60
N ALA A 79 -17.59 22.58 35.60
CA ALA A 79 -16.81 22.82 34.41
C ALA A 79 -15.43 23.48 34.70
N ASP A 80 -15.38 24.35 35.71
CA ASP A 80 -14.16 25.06 36.11
C ASP A 80 -13.17 24.13 36.85
N ALA A 81 -13.65 23.08 37.46
CA ALA A 81 -12.80 22.11 38.14
C ALA A 81 -12.02 21.19 37.16
N GLY A 82 -12.45 21.08 35.91
CA GLY A 82 -11.76 20.36 34.83
C GLY A 82 -11.64 18.86 35.05
N TYR A 83 -12.54 18.25 35.87
CA TYR A 83 -12.57 16.78 36.06
C TYR A 83 -13.27 16.06 34.92
N LEU A 84 -14.24 16.69 34.27
CA LEU A 84 -14.92 16.14 33.11
C LEU A 84 -14.05 16.27 31.88
N SER A 85 -13.45 15.20 31.43
CA SER A 85 -12.75 15.19 30.15
C SER A 85 -13.74 14.76 29.05
N GLY A 86 -14.08 15.71 28.18
CA GLY A 86 -14.86 15.40 26.98
C GLY A 86 -14.02 14.61 25.99
N ILE A 87 -14.28 13.29 25.85
CA ILE A 87 -13.66 12.49 24.80
C ILE A 87 -14.20 12.97 23.47
N LYS A 88 -13.31 13.58 22.65
CA LYS A 88 -13.68 14.05 21.32
C LYS A 88 -13.69 12.88 20.35
N HIS A 89 -14.65 12.89 19.45
CA HIS A 89 -14.74 11.96 18.34
C HIS A 89 -14.51 12.73 17.03
N ALA A 90 -13.75 12.13 16.15
CA ALA A 90 -13.54 12.60 14.79
C ALA A 90 -13.75 11.44 13.82
N GLU A 91 -13.96 11.76 12.57
CA GLU A 91 -14.01 10.77 11.50
C GLU A 91 -12.97 11.10 10.45
N LYS A 92 -12.34 10.06 9.92
CA LYS A 92 -11.51 10.14 8.73
C LYS A 92 -12.28 9.51 7.58
N ILE A 93 -12.46 10.29 6.53
CA ILE A 93 -13.15 9.85 5.31
C ILE A 93 -12.09 9.49 4.28
N VAL A 94 -12.15 8.25 3.82
CA VAL A 94 -11.34 7.78 2.69
C VAL A 94 -12.27 7.65 1.48
N THR A 95 -12.00 8.42 0.45
CA THR A 95 -12.73 8.37 -0.82
C THR A 95 -12.15 7.28 -1.72
N ILE A 96 -13.01 6.70 -2.56
CA ILE A 96 -12.58 5.71 -3.56
C ILE A 96 -12.10 6.46 -4.78
N ASP A 97 -10.95 6.04 -5.30
CA ASP A 97 -10.39 6.56 -6.54
C ASP A 97 -11.16 6.06 -7.76
N ASP A 98 -10.87 6.63 -8.92
CA ASP A 98 -11.41 6.15 -10.18
C ASP A 98 -10.87 4.74 -10.48
N LEU A 99 -11.52 4.05 -11.40
CA LEU A 99 -11.20 2.67 -11.76
C LEU A 99 -9.77 2.60 -12.34
N LEU A 100 -8.88 1.89 -11.68
CA LEU A 100 -7.58 1.58 -12.24
C LEU A 100 -7.68 0.39 -13.18
N VAL A 101 -7.19 0.56 -14.40
CA VAL A 101 -7.32 -0.42 -15.49
C VAL A 101 -5.95 -0.73 -16.07
N ALA A 102 -5.66 -2.01 -16.22
CA ALA A 102 -4.56 -2.50 -17.03
C ALA A 102 -5.14 -3.40 -18.14
N SER A 103 -4.85 -3.09 -19.39
CA SER A 103 -5.43 -3.81 -20.53
C SER A 103 -4.38 -4.20 -21.55
N THR A 104 -4.64 -5.31 -22.24
CA THR A 104 -3.85 -5.75 -23.40
C THR A 104 -4.76 -6.30 -24.48
N PHE A 105 -4.37 -6.07 -25.71
CA PHE A 105 -5.07 -6.61 -26.88
C PHE A 105 -4.21 -7.65 -27.56
N ILE A 106 -4.76 -8.83 -27.82
CA ILE A 106 -4.08 -9.96 -28.48
C ILE A 106 -4.80 -10.22 -29.79
N ALA A 107 -4.10 -10.01 -30.91
CA ALA A 107 -4.62 -10.32 -32.23
C ALA A 107 -4.56 -11.83 -32.48
N ASN A 108 -5.62 -12.40 -33.08
CA ASN A 108 -5.69 -13.83 -33.35
C ASN A 108 -4.55 -14.33 -34.25
N ILE A 109 -4.16 -13.49 -35.22
CA ILE A 109 -3.09 -13.88 -36.15
C ILE A 109 -1.73 -13.98 -35.44
N ASP A 110 -1.48 -13.14 -34.46
CA ASP A 110 -0.22 -13.15 -33.72
C ASP A 110 -0.15 -14.34 -32.76
N GLU A 111 -1.29 -14.71 -32.16
CA GLU A 111 -1.39 -15.93 -31.34
C GLU A 111 -1.12 -17.18 -32.14
N LEU A 112 -1.64 -17.27 -33.38
CA LEU A 112 -1.40 -18.39 -34.27
C LEU A 112 0.03 -18.48 -34.80
N LYS A 113 0.72 -17.35 -34.89
CA LYS A 113 2.13 -17.30 -35.34
C LYS A 113 3.11 -17.59 -34.23
N ASN A 114 2.74 -17.39 -32.99
CA ASN A 114 3.60 -17.61 -31.84
C ASN A 114 3.68 -19.10 -31.49
N HIS A 115 4.91 -19.59 -31.22
CA HIS A 115 5.17 -20.96 -30.80
C HIS A 115 5.14 -21.17 -29.30
N TYR A 116 4.92 -20.09 -28.51
CA TYR A 116 4.88 -20.11 -27.05
C TYR A 116 3.64 -19.39 -26.53
N ASP A 117 3.27 -19.68 -25.28
CA ASP A 117 2.11 -19.10 -24.64
C ASP A 117 2.35 -17.64 -24.24
N VAL A 118 1.93 -16.71 -25.09
CA VAL A 118 2.05 -15.27 -24.87
C VAL A 118 1.05 -14.78 -23.81
N ARG A 119 -0.08 -15.45 -23.67
CA ARG A 119 -1.14 -15.04 -22.75
C ARG A 119 -0.67 -15.07 -21.30
N SER A 120 0.02 -16.11 -20.89
CA SER A 120 0.54 -16.24 -19.53
C SER A 120 1.58 -15.17 -19.21
N ILE A 121 2.39 -14.79 -20.18
CA ILE A 121 3.37 -13.71 -20.01
C ILE A 121 2.66 -12.36 -19.82
N TYR A 122 1.67 -12.07 -20.66
CA TYR A 122 0.90 -10.81 -20.56
C TYR A 122 0.07 -10.74 -19.28
N ALA A 123 -0.52 -11.86 -18.85
CA ALA A 123 -1.21 -11.93 -17.57
C ALA A 123 -0.31 -11.53 -16.41
N LYS A 124 0.91 -12.06 -16.37
CA LYS A 124 1.91 -11.73 -15.35
C LYS A 124 2.30 -10.26 -15.37
N GLU A 125 2.50 -9.68 -16.55
CA GLU A 125 2.85 -8.27 -16.67
C GLU A 125 1.71 -7.34 -16.25
N LEU A 126 0.44 -7.67 -16.59
CA LEU A 126 -0.73 -6.93 -16.11
C LEU A 126 -0.85 -7.00 -14.57
N GLY A 127 -0.68 -8.18 -13.99
CA GLY A 127 -0.68 -8.37 -12.54
C GLY A 127 0.41 -7.55 -11.84
N LYS A 128 1.64 -7.56 -12.37
CA LYS A 128 2.75 -6.75 -11.84
C LYS A 128 2.48 -5.25 -11.93
N ALA A 129 1.92 -4.77 -13.04
CA ALA A 129 1.61 -3.36 -13.22
C ALA A 129 0.61 -2.87 -12.18
N LEU A 130 -0.47 -3.64 -11.97
CA LEU A 130 -1.49 -3.33 -10.96
C LEU A 130 -0.95 -3.41 -9.54
N ALA A 131 -0.16 -4.45 -9.20
CA ALA A 131 0.46 -4.59 -7.88
C ALA A 131 1.43 -3.45 -7.57
N LYS A 132 2.26 -3.09 -8.55
CA LYS A 132 3.19 -1.97 -8.41
C LYS A 132 2.45 -0.66 -8.12
N ARG A 133 1.35 -0.41 -8.82
CA ARG A 133 0.54 0.81 -8.62
C ARG A 133 -0.11 0.86 -7.24
N PHE A 134 -0.66 -0.28 -6.79
CA PHE A 134 -1.21 -0.40 -5.44
C PHE A 134 -0.17 -0.11 -4.36
N ASP A 135 1.01 -0.74 -4.43
CA ASP A 135 2.08 -0.53 -3.47
C ASP A 135 2.56 0.92 -3.44
N ILE A 136 2.74 1.54 -4.62
CA ILE A 136 3.16 2.95 -4.72
C ILE A 136 2.13 3.87 -4.05
N ALA A 137 0.83 3.69 -4.32
CA ALA A 137 -0.22 4.50 -3.74
C ALA A 137 -0.28 4.34 -2.20
N ALA A 138 -0.17 3.11 -1.70
CA ALA A 138 -0.13 2.84 -0.27
C ALA A 138 1.12 3.44 0.40
N MET A 139 2.31 3.32 -0.21
CA MET A 139 3.54 3.91 0.31
C MET A 139 3.50 5.44 0.28
N LYS A 140 2.98 6.07 -0.77
CA LYS A 140 2.75 7.52 -0.83
C LYS A 140 1.83 7.99 0.30
N THR A 141 0.75 7.26 0.56
CA THR A 141 -0.16 7.55 1.67
C THR A 141 0.54 7.43 3.02
N LEU A 142 1.43 6.46 3.18
CA LEU A 142 2.22 6.28 4.40
C LEU A 142 3.20 7.44 4.62
N VAL A 143 3.85 7.89 3.55
CA VAL A 143 4.70 9.08 3.56
C VAL A 143 3.90 10.32 3.96
N ALA A 144 2.71 10.50 3.38
CA ALA A 144 1.83 11.61 3.74
C ALA A 144 1.42 11.57 5.22
N ALA A 145 1.17 10.36 5.76
CA ALA A 145 0.90 10.19 7.19
C ALA A 145 2.06 10.71 8.03
N ALA A 146 3.30 10.31 7.72
CA ALA A 146 4.49 10.72 8.44
C ALA A 146 4.80 12.22 8.32
N LEU A 147 4.50 12.83 7.17
CA LEU A 147 4.69 14.27 6.93
C LEU A 147 3.55 15.13 7.50
N THR A 148 2.45 14.53 7.95
CA THR A 148 1.31 15.27 8.52
C THR A 148 1.70 15.86 9.88
N SER A 149 1.75 17.19 9.95
CA SER A 149 2.08 17.94 11.17
C SER A 149 0.91 18.11 12.13
N THR A 150 -0.33 17.87 11.68
CA THR A 150 -1.54 17.99 12.48
C THR A 150 -2.07 16.64 12.89
N PRO A 151 -2.33 16.40 14.18
CA PRO A 151 -2.90 15.13 14.62
C PRO A 151 -4.32 14.93 14.06
N SER A 152 -4.73 13.68 13.92
CA SER A 152 -6.09 13.33 13.47
C SER A 152 -7.18 13.78 14.42
N ILE A 153 -6.83 13.97 15.70
CA ILE A 153 -7.73 14.43 16.74
C ILE A 153 -6.99 15.35 17.71
N THR A 154 -7.70 16.29 18.31
CA THR A 154 -7.13 17.18 19.32
C THR A 154 -6.60 16.39 20.51
N GLY A 155 -5.33 16.59 20.85
CA GLY A 155 -4.62 15.83 21.91
C GLY A 155 -3.90 14.59 21.41
N GLY A 156 -4.03 14.21 20.15
CA GLY A 156 -3.22 13.17 19.52
C GLY A 156 -1.85 13.69 19.07
N PHE A 157 -1.06 12.79 18.48
CA PHE A 157 0.28 13.11 17.98
C PHE A 157 0.28 13.27 16.46
N ALA A 158 1.23 14.05 15.96
CA ALA A 158 1.51 14.21 14.53
C ALA A 158 2.40 13.07 14.01
N GLY A 159 2.56 12.97 12.68
CA GLY A 159 3.54 12.11 12.05
C GLY A 159 4.98 12.45 12.44
N THR A 160 5.94 11.60 12.13
CA THR A 160 7.36 11.87 12.36
C THR A 160 8.13 11.82 11.05
N ASN A 161 8.93 12.85 10.82
CA ASN A 161 9.84 12.92 9.70
C ASN A 161 11.26 13.12 10.22
N LEU A 162 12.11 12.10 10.07
CA LEU A 162 13.50 12.09 10.46
C LEU A 162 14.40 12.38 9.24
N THR A 163 14.23 13.55 8.64
CA THR A 163 15.07 14.00 7.53
C THR A 163 16.50 14.28 7.98
N ALA A 164 17.46 14.08 7.07
CA ALA A 164 18.90 14.29 7.29
C ALA A 164 19.51 13.41 8.42
N LYS A 165 18.95 12.21 8.64
CA LYS A 165 19.52 11.22 9.55
C LYS A 165 20.38 10.19 8.83
N LEU A 166 20.25 10.09 7.52
CA LEU A 166 21.06 9.21 6.69
C LEU A 166 21.97 10.04 5.77
N SER A 167 23.17 9.54 5.55
CA SER A 167 24.08 10.08 4.54
C SER A 167 23.61 9.64 3.14
N ALA A 168 24.11 10.29 2.08
CA ALA A 168 23.79 9.94 0.70
C ALA A 168 24.12 8.47 0.34
N THR A 169 25.04 7.87 1.06
CA THR A 169 25.38 6.45 1.04
C THR A 169 25.38 5.94 2.47
N PRO A 170 24.23 5.53 3.02
CA PRO A 170 24.11 5.18 4.43
C PRO A 170 25.02 4.01 4.81
N LEU A 171 25.66 4.13 5.95
CA LEU A 171 26.37 3.04 6.60
C LEU A 171 25.35 2.16 7.35
N ALA A 172 25.69 0.91 7.57
CA ALA A 172 24.78 0.01 8.28
C ALA A 172 24.48 0.46 9.73
N SER A 173 25.47 1.05 10.42
CA SER A 173 25.28 1.65 11.74
C SER A 173 24.25 2.79 11.72
N GLU A 174 24.33 3.68 10.72
CA GLU A 174 23.36 4.77 10.56
C GLU A 174 21.94 4.24 10.32
N LEU A 175 21.80 3.18 9.54
CA LEU A 175 20.50 2.55 9.28
C LEU A 175 19.91 1.91 10.54
N VAL A 176 20.73 1.23 11.37
CA VAL A 176 20.29 0.65 12.65
C VAL A 176 19.89 1.75 13.63
N ASP A 177 20.71 2.80 13.77
CA ASP A 177 20.42 3.93 14.65
C ASP A 177 19.13 4.65 14.22
N ALA A 178 18.90 4.78 12.91
CA ALA A 178 17.67 5.36 12.36
C ALA A 178 16.43 4.52 12.68
N ILE A 179 16.52 3.18 12.60
CA ILE A 179 15.43 2.28 12.99
C ILE A 179 15.16 2.37 14.50
N MET A 180 16.20 2.44 15.33
CA MET A 180 16.05 2.62 16.78
C MET A 180 15.40 3.97 17.12
N LEU A 181 15.77 5.06 16.45
CA LEU A 181 15.14 6.36 16.60
C LEU A 181 13.67 6.34 16.16
N ALA A 182 13.35 5.61 15.09
CA ALA A 182 11.96 5.43 14.68
C ALA A 182 11.16 4.65 15.72
N ALA A 183 11.72 3.57 16.27
CA ALA A 183 11.11 2.81 17.37
C ALA A 183 10.84 3.70 18.58
N GLN A 184 11.85 4.48 19.02
CA GLN A 184 11.71 5.44 20.10
C GLN A 184 10.58 6.44 19.83
N SER A 185 10.51 7.01 18.60
CA SER A 185 9.47 7.97 18.25
C SER A 185 8.07 7.37 18.27
N LEU A 186 7.92 6.09 17.92
CA LEU A 186 6.64 5.37 18.00
C LEU A 186 6.25 5.10 19.47
N ASP A 187 7.22 4.75 20.33
CA ASP A 187 6.99 4.52 21.75
C ASP A 187 6.58 5.80 22.49
N GLU A 188 7.24 6.92 22.19
CA GLU A 188 6.89 8.25 22.75
C GLU A 188 5.47 8.71 22.37
N LYS A 189 4.88 8.10 21.33
CA LYS A 189 3.51 8.38 20.85
C LYS A 189 2.50 7.29 21.22
N ASP A 190 2.86 6.39 22.12
CA ASP A 190 2.00 5.29 22.58
C ASP A 190 1.45 4.42 21.43
N VAL A 191 2.25 4.18 20.38
CA VAL A 191 1.89 3.27 19.28
C VAL A 191 2.23 1.84 19.71
N PRO A 192 1.33 0.85 19.54
CA PRO A 192 1.60 -0.53 19.90
C PRO A 192 2.90 -1.06 19.29
N GLU A 193 3.62 -1.91 20.02
CA GLU A 193 4.88 -2.52 19.56
C GLU A 193 4.63 -3.66 18.56
N ASP A 194 3.48 -4.30 18.67
CA ASP A 194 3.11 -5.41 17.81
C ASP A 194 2.91 -4.97 16.35
N GLU A 195 3.25 -5.85 15.42
CA GLU A 195 3.03 -5.66 13.97
C GLU A 195 3.73 -4.45 13.33
N ARG A 196 4.65 -3.79 14.02
CA ARG A 196 5.47 -2.74 13.41
C ARG A 196 6.31 -3.30 12.26
N PHE A 197 6.41 -2.54 11.19
CA PHE A 197 7.19 -2.91 10.02
C PHE A 197 8.01 -1.74 9.49
N ALA A 198 9.11 -2.09 8.83
CA ALA A 198 9.97 -1.15 8.11
C ALA A 198 10.10 -1.59 6.66
N ILE A 199 10.03 -0.65 5.73
CA ILE A 199 10.24 -0.87 4.32
C ILE A 199 11.48 -0.11 3.90
N LEU A 200 12.47 -0.82 3.36
CA LEU A 200 13.74 -0.28 2.91
C LEU A 200 13.90 -0.43 1.41
N LYS A 201 14.70 0.46 0.81
CA LYS A 201 15.21 0.25 -0.54
C LYS A 201 16.14 -0.98 -0.58
N PRO A 202 16.18 -1.73 -1.68
CA PRO A 202 17.04 -2.91 -1.78
C PRO A 202 18.50 -2.62 -1.50
N ARG A 203 19.03 -1.45 -1.91
CA ARG A 203 20.41 -1.01 -1.63
C ARG A 203 20.69 -1.05 -0.13
N ASP A 204 19.84 -0.41 0.66
CA ASP A 204 20.04 -0.22 2.09
C ASP A 204 19.81 -1.52 2.87
N TYR A 205 18.87 -2.35 2.39
CA TYR A 205 18.69 -3.70 2.94
C TYR A 205 19.96 -4.56 2.81
N TYR A 206 20.62 -4.54 1.65
CA TYR A 206 21.85 -5.30 1.46
C TYR A 206 23.05 -4.66 2.16
N THR A 207 23.06 -3.36 2.39
CA THR A 207 24.05 -2.69 3.25
C THR A 207 23.92 -3.17 4.70
N LEU A 208 22.69 -3.28 5.22
CA LEU A 208 22.44 -3.87 6.55
C LEU A 208 22.88 -5.33 6.63
N LEU A 209 22.59 -6.13 5.60
CA LEU A 209 22.93 -7.55 5.58
C LEU A 209 24.44 -7.78 5.48
N GLY A 210 25.17 -6.91 4.78
CA GLY A 210 26.62 -7.02 4.57
C GLY A 210 27.49 -6.53 5.73
N SER A 211 26.89 -5.90 6.75
CA SER A 211 27.66 -5.39 7.89
C SER A 211 27.88 -6.46 8.96
N GLU A 212 29.15 -6.67 9.33
CA GLU A 212 29.50 -7.61 10.38
C GLU A 212 29.10 -7.12 11.79
N GLU A 213 28.81 -5.83 11.95
CA GLU A 213 28.79 -5.19 13.27
C GLU A 213 27.42 -5.11 13.96
N SER A 214 26.28 -5.06 13.29
CA SER A 214 25.07 -4.66 14.01
C SER A 214 23.80 -5.47 13.77
N ALA A 215 23.50 -5.89 12.56
CA ALA A 215 22.22 -6.55 12.28
C ALA A 215 22.26 -8.07 12.47
N ILE A 216 23.46 -8.68 12.52
CA ILE A 216 23.66 -10.13 12.50
C ILE A 216 24.62 -10.55 13.63
N ASN A 217 24.56 -9.90 14.77
CA ASN A 217 25.40 -10.28 15.90
C ASN A 217 24.90 -11.59 16.52
N ARG A 218 25.65 -12.66 16.32
CA ARG A 218 25.36 -14.02 16.86
C ARG A 218 25.33 -14.06 18.38
N ASP A 219 26.02 -13.15 19.04
CA ASP A 219 26.15 -13.13 20.52
C ASP A 219 24.84 -12.72 21.20
N PHE A 220 23.92 -12.06 20.50
CA PHE A 220 22.62 -11.66 21.04
C PHE A 220 21.43 -12.52 20.54
N GLY A 221 21.69 -13.74 20.04
CA GLY A 221 20.62 -14.64 19.62
C GLY A 221 19.93 -14.23 18.32
N GLY A 222 20.58 -13.41 17.49
CA GLY A 222 20.04 -12.96 16.20
C GLY A 222 19.77 -14.12 15.25
N VAL A 223 18.55 -14.18 14.75
CA VAL A 223 18.09 -15.19 13.77
C VAL A 223 18.49 -14.78 12.34
N GLY A 224 19.20 -13.64 12.18
CA GLY A 224 19.72 -13.21 10.90
C GLY A 224 20.85 -14.10 10.41
N ASP A 225 20.76 -14.57 9.18
CA ASP A 225 21.79 -15.38 8.56
C ASP A 225 22.10 -14.82 7.15
N VAL A 226 23.36 -14.45 6.98
CA VAL A 226 23.87 -13.96 5.68
C VAL A 226 23.63 -14.98 4.56
N SER A 227 23.70 -16.29 4.91
CA SER A 227 23.52 -17.36 3.93
C SER A 227 22.08 -17.42 3.38
N THR A 228 21.10 -17.08 4.20
CA THR A 228 19.68 -17.04 3.80
C THR A 228 19.25 -15.67 3.24
N GLY A 229 20.06 -14.64 3.42
CA GLY A 229 19.77 -13.28 2.95
C GLY A 229 18.57 -12.64 3.64
N LYS A 230 18.21 -13.06 4.87
CA LYS A 230 17.06 -12.56 5.62
C LYS A 230 17.50 -11.83 6.88
N ILE A 231 16.95 -10.64 7.09
CA ILE A 231 17.00 -9.90 8.34
C ILE A 231 15.62 -10.01 8.96
N PRO A 232 15.43 -10.70 10.10
CA PRO A 232 14.07 -10.92 10.62
C PRO A 232 13.49 -9.67 11.28
N THR A 233 14.19 -9.10 12.27
CA THR A 233 13.72 -7.94 13.03
C THR A 233 14.89 -7.13 13.58
N ILE A 234 14.72 -5.82 13.66
CA ILE A 234 15.59 -4.89 14.40
C ILE A 234 14.68 -4.09 15.34
N ALA A 235 15.03 -3.98 16.63
CA ALA A 235 14.22 -3.29 17.64
C ALA A 235 12.73 -3.74 17.66
N GLY A 236 12.46 -5.03 17.43
CA GLY A 236 11.09 -5.56 17.34
C GLY A 236 10.36 -5.26 16.01
N ILE A 237 10.94 -4.49 15.10
CA ILE A 237 10.35 -4.08 13.83
C ILE A 237 10.73 -5.09 12.75
N ARG A 238 9.74 -5.61 12.00
CA ARG A 238 9.96 -6.49 10.85
C ARG A 238 10.45 -5.69 9.66
N ILE A 239 11.47 -6.21 8.96
CA ILE A 239 12.09 -5.51 7.84
C ILE A 239 11.68 -6.13 6.52
N TYR A 240 11.14 -5.29 5.64
CA TYR A 240 10.78 -5.64 4.25
C TYR A 240 11.66 -4.84 3.29
N LYS A 241 12.00 -5.44 2.16
CA LYS A 241 12.66 -4.75 1.05
C LYS A 241 11.67 -4.55 -0.09
N SER A 242 11.62 -3.36 -0.67
CA SER A 242 10.78 -3.10 -1.83
C SER A 242 11.46 -2.13 -2.79
N ASN A 243 11.51 -2.52 -4.06
CA ASN A 243 11.97 -1.62 -5.12
C ASN A 243 10.89 -0.57 -5.48
N HIS A 244 9.65 -0.78 -5.03
CA HIS A 244 8.56 0.18 -5.25
C HIS A 244 8.80 1.47 -4.47
N LEU A 245 9.48 1.42 -3.33
CA LEU A 245 9.86 2.60 -2.55
C LEU A 245 10.78 3.54 -3.34
N ALA A 246 11.68 3.00 -4.16
CA ALA A 246 12.57 3.80 -5.01
C ALA A 246 11.82 4.60 -6.09
N THR A 247 10.61 4.18 -6.47
CA THR A 247 9.77 4.84 -7.49
C THR A 247 8.74 5.81 -6.88
N VAL A 248 8.68 5.92 -5.56
CA VAL A 248 7.81 6.89 -4.85
C VAL A 248 8.32 8.33 -5.00
N THR A 249 9.54 8.51 -5.47
CA THR A 249 10.15 9.83 -5.68
C THR A 249 9.38 10.61 -6.75
N VAL A 250 8.63 11.62 -6.33
CA VAL A 250 7.98 12.59 -7.21
C VAL A 250 8.67 13.94 -6.99
N ALA A 251 9.21 14.51 -8.05
CA ALA A 251 9.73 15.86 -7.99
C ALA A 251 8.59 16.85 -7.66
N SER A 252 8.87 17.81 -6.79
CA SER A 252 7.91 18.84 -6.40
C SER A 252 7.27 19.48 -7.64
N GLY A 253 5.93 19.44 -7.72
CA GLY A 253 5.16 20.05 -8.80
C GLY A 253 5.02 19.24 -10.09
N SER A 254 5.58 18.03 -10.16
CA SER A 254 5.31 17.11 -11.28
C SER A 254 4.12 16.23 -10.92
N ALA A 255 2.97 16.51 -11.52
CA ALA A 255 1.85 15.57 -11.48
C ALA A 255 2.29 14.28 -12.19
N ASP A 256 2.31 13.16 -11.49
CA ASP A 256 2.40 11.88 -12.14
C ASP A 256 1.13 11.73 -13.00
N ALA A 257 1.29 11.68 -14.32
CA ALA A 257 0.17 11.61 -15.24
C ALA A 257 -0.74 10.41 -14.97
N ASP A 258 -0.17 9.37 -14.37
CA ASP A 258 -0.90 8.16 -14.01
C ASP A 258 -1.76 8.31 -12.76
N ASP A 259 -1.49 9.30 -11.88
CA ASP A 259 -2.27 9.59 -10.68
C ASP A 259 -3.24 10.77 -10.87
N ALA A 260 -3.34 11.34 -12.08
CA ALA A 260 -4.18 12.51 -12.36
C ALA A 260 -5.67 12.29 -12.04
N ASN A 261 -6.14 11.04 -12.09
CA ASN A 261 -7.51 10.64 -11.78
C ASN A 261 -7.72 10.12 -10.35
N ALA A 262 -6.68 10.09 -9.51
CA ALA A 262 -6.83 9.73 -8.12
C ALA A 262 -7.64 10.80 -7.38
N LYS A 263 -8.64 10.38 -6.59
CA LYS A 263 -9.58 11.28 -5.90
C LYS A 263 -9.12 11.63 -4.48
N ASN A 264 -8.23 10.83 -3.90
CA ASN A 264 -7.71 11.09 -2.58
C ASN A 264 -6.56 12.09 -2.68
N ASP A 265 -6.79 13.28 -2.17
CA ASP A 265 -5.76 14.29 -1.98
C ASP A 265 -5.10 14.07 -0.63
N VAL A 266 -4.16 13.16 -0.58
CA VAL A 266 -3.52 12.73 0.66
C VAL A 266 -2.57 13.81 1.18
N PHE A 267 -2.06 14.68 0.30
CA PHE A 267 -1.11 15.75 0.65
C PHE A 267 -1.75 17.15 0.74
N GLY A 268 -3.07 17.27 0.61
CA GLY A 268 -3.81 18.52 0.83
C GLY A 268 -3.78 19.53 -0.31
N ALA A 269 -3.32 19.14 -1.49
CA ALA A 269 -3.32 20.00 -2.67
C ALA A 269 -4.36 19.50 -3.69
N ALA A 270 -5.45 20.25 -3.83
CA ALA A 270 -6.60 19.85 -4.64
C ALA A 270 -6.19 19.40 -6.07
N GLY A 271 -6.54 18.17 -6.41
CA GLY A 271 -6.35 17.63 -7.75
C GLY A 271 -4.98 16.99 -8.04
N ILE A 272 -4.15 16.77 -7.02
CA ILE A 272 -2.81 16.16 -7.18
C ILE A 272 -2.81 14.66 -6.84
N GLY A 273 -3.88 14.14 -6.21
CA GLY A 273 -4.00 12.73 -5.84
C GLY A 273 -2.92 12.28 -4.85
N TYR A 274 -2.19 11.22 -5.16
CA TYR A 274 -1.09 10.72 -4.34
C TYR A 274 0.26 11.43 -4.59
N ASN A 275 0.28 12.53 -5.31
CA ASN A 275 1.51 13.27 -5.58
C ASN A 275 1.88 14.13 -4.37
N ALA A 276 3.11 13.99 -3.92
CA ALA A 276 3.68 14.74 -2.81
C ALA A 276 4.54 15.90 -3.27
N THR A 277 4.73 16.85 -2.40
CA THR A 277 5.95 17.66 -2.39
C THR A 277 7.16 16.74 -2.20
N ASP A 278 8.27 17.08 -2.78
CA ASP A 278 9.53 16.34 -2.88
C ASP A 278 9.76 15.31 -1.75
N ILE A 279 9.65 14.03 -2.09
CA ILE A 279 9.91 12.88 -1.21
C ILE A 279 11.13 12.08 -1.68
N SER A 280 11.95 12.67 -2.57
CA SER A 280 13.12 12.03 -3.16
C SER A 280 14.17 11.60 -2.12
N ALA A 281 14.20 12.31 -0.99
CA ALA A 281 15.14 12.05 0.11
C ALA A 281 14.72 10.90 1.04
N ILE A 282 13.54 10.27 0.84
CA ILE A 282 13.10 9.20 1.72
C ILE A 282 13.77 7.88 1.33
N GLU A 283 14.52 7.31 2.27
CA GLU A 283 15.22 6.04 2.09
C GLU A 283 14.50 4.89 2.80
N MET A 284 13.76 5.18 3.87
CA MET A 284 13.09 4.18 4.68
C MET A 284 11.74 4.67 5.21
N LEU A 285 10.78 3.75 5.31
CA LEU A 285 9.48 3.95 5.94
C LEU A 285 9.33 2.99 7.11
N VAL A 286 8.98 3.50 8.28
CA VAL A 286 8.65 2.69 9.46
C VAL A 286 7.23 3.01 9.88
N ALA A 287 6.40 1.98 10.10
CA ALA A 287 5.01 2.21 10.46
C ALA A 287 4.38 1.04 11.23
N HIS A 288 3.21 1.33 11.76
CA HIS A 288 2.26 0.34 12.26
C HIS A 288 1.05 0.26 11.31
N PRO A 289 0.38 -0.89 11.16
CA PRO A 289 -0.76 -1.07 10.23
C PRO A 289 -1.91 -0.06 10.41
N SER A 290 -2.06 0.53 11.58
CA SER A 290 -3.08 1.56 11.85
C SER A 290 -2.80 2.91 11.22
N ALA A 291 -1.62 3.14 10.64
CA ALA A 291 -1.23 4.43 10.08
C ALA A 291 -2.11 4.82 8.87
N ILE A 292 -2.38 3.86 8.01
CA ILE A 292 -3.16 4.06 6.78
C ILE A 292 -4.28 3.04 6.66
N GLY A 293 -5.31 3.40 5.89
CA GLY A 293 -6.42 2.52 5.58
C GLY A 293 -6.74 2.52 4.08
N THR A 294 -7.11 1.35 3.59
CA THR A 294 -7.58 1.17 2.22
C THR A 294 -9.06 0.79 2.23
N VAL A 295 -9.82 1.47 1.39
CA VAL A 295 -11.23 1.14 1.11
C VAL A 295 -11.32 0.47 -0.24
N LYS A 296 -11.84 -0.76 -0.27
CA LYS A 296 -12.08 -1.52 -1.50
C LYS A 296 -13.55 -1.44 -1.87
N LEU A 297 -13.86 -0.97 -3.08
CA LEU A 297 -15.20 -1.05 -3.68
C LEU A 297 -15.28 -2.22 -4.66
N LEU A 298 -14.29 -2.31 -5.55
CA LEU A 298 -14.15 -3.39 -6.51
C LEU A 298 -12.76 -4.01 -6.27
N ASP A 299 -12.76 -5.28 -5.91
CA ASP A 299 -11.53 -6.04 -5.83
C ASP A 299 -11.00 -6.35 -7.23
N LEU A 300 -9.82 -6.94 -7.34
CA LEU A 300 -9.24 -7.26 -8.63
C LEU A 300 -10.20 -8.13 -9.45
N ALA A 301 -10.70 -7.58 -10.54
CA ALA A 301 -11.58 -8.25 -11.48
C ALA A 301 -10.94 -8.26 -12.87
N THR A 302 -11.15 -9.36 -13.60
CA THR A 302 -10.66 -9.51 -14.95
C THR A 302 -11.83 -9.75 -15.90
N GLU A 303 -11.80 -9.06 -17.04
CA GLU A 303 -12.80 -9.20 -18.10
C GLU A 303 -12.09 -9.42 -19.44
N SER A 304 -12.73 -10.13 -20.34
CA SER A 304 -12.23 -10.28 -21.70
C SER A 304 -13.36 -10.19 -22.70
N GLU A 305 -13.10 -9.56 -23.84
CA GLU A 305 -14.05 -9.42 -24.92
C GLU A 305 -13.37 -9.64 -26.26
N TYR A 306 -14.00 -10.46 -27.10
CA TYR A 306 -13.56 -10.66 -28.47
C TYR A 306 -14.09 -9.51 -29.35
N GLN A 307 -13.18 -8.76 -29.96
CA GLN A 307 -13.51 -7.65 -30.85
C GLN A 307 -13.44 -8.09 -32.31
N ILE A 308 -14.58 -8.34 -32.91
CA ILE A 308 -14.71 -8.79 -34.31
C ILE A 308 -14.10 -7.75 -35.27
N GLU A 309 -14.28 -6.48 -35.01
CA GLU A 309 -13.74 -5.40 -35.82
C GLU A 309 -12.23 -5.37 -35.90
N ARG A 310 -11.56 -5.79 -34.79
CA ARG A 310 -10.10 -5.80 -34.64
C ARG A 310 -9.49 -7.17 -34.76
N GLN A 311 -10.30 -8.20 -34.94
CA GLN A 311 -9.88 -9.62 -35.08
C GLN A 311 -8.93 -10.06 -33.95
N GLY A 312 -9.33 -9.81 -32.70
CA GLY A 312 -8.55 -10.18 -31.53
C GLY A 312 -9.34 -10.09 -30.23
N THR A 313 -8.71 -10.48 -29.12
CA THR A 313 -9.30 -10.48 -27.79
C THR A 313 -8.69 -9.35 -26.95
N LEU A 314 -9.55 -8.50 -26.38
CA LEU A 314 -9.16 -7.49 -25.39
C LEU A 314 -9.27 -8.11 -24.00
N PHE A 315 -8.17 -8.11 -23.27
CA PHE A 315 -8.12 -8.49 -21.85
C PHE A 315 -7.98 -7.25 -20.99
N VAL A 316 -8.78 -7.17 -19.94
CA VAL A 316 -8.81 -6.04 -19.02
C VAL A 316 -8.76 -6.56 -17.61
N ALA A 317 -7.79 -6.10 -16.82
CA ALA A 317 -7.75 -6.28 -15.38
C ALA A 317 -8.00 -4.91 -14.72
N LYS A 318 -8.84 -4.86 -13.69
CA LYS A 318 -9.28 -3.61 -13.08
C LYS A 318 -9.54 -3.78 -11.59
N TYR A 319 -9.35 -2.70 -10.83
CA TYR A 319 -9.83 -2.57 -9.46
C TYR A 319 -10.22 -1.12 -9.13
N ALA A 320 -11.03 -0.93 -8.09
CA ALA A 320 -11.38 0.38 -7.57
C ALA A 320 -11.17 0.38 -6.05
N MET A 321 -10.16 1.10 -5.61
CA MET A 321 -9.75 1.23 -4.23
C MET A 321 -9.36 2.68 -3.93
N GLY A 322 -9.35 3.05 -2.67
CA GLY A 322 -8.85 4.35 -2.23
C GLY A 322 -8.02 4.19 -0.96
N HIS A 323 -6.94 4.94 -0.86
CA HIS A 323 -6.04 4.92 0.28
C HIS A 323 -6.13 6.23 1.05
N GLY A 324 -6.04 6.20 2.38
CA GLY A 324 -6.11 7.40 3.19
C GLY A 324 -5.36 7.28 4.50
N VAL A 325 -4.95 8.44 5.03
CA VAL A 325 -4.26 8.55 6.32
C VAL A 325 -5.28 8.38 7.45
N LEU A 326 -5.03 7.46 8.37
CA LEU A 326 -5.85 7.26 9.56
C LEU A 326 -5.18 7.84 10.81
N ARG A 327 -4.00 7.34 11.17
CA ARG A 327 -3.25 7.72 12.37
C ARG A 327 -1.84 8.19 11.98
N PRO A 328 -1.62 9.51 11.84
CA PRO A 328 -0.32 10.06 11.46
C PRO A 328 0.80 9.66 12.42
N GLU A 329 0.51 9.60 13.72
CA GLU A 329 1.46 9.24 14.78
C GLU A 329 2.09 7.86 14.59
N ALA A 330 1.42 6.97 13.87
CA ALA A 330 1.86 5.60 13.62
C ALA A 330 2.77 5.44 12.39
N ALA A 331 3.23 6.55 11.81
CA ALA A 331 4.10 6.56 10.64
C ALA A 331 5.35 7.42 10.88
N VAL A 332 6.49 6.91 10.44
CA VAL A 332 7.80 7.57 10.49
C VAL A 332 8.48 7.45 9.14
N THR A 333 8.98 8.56 8.59
CA THR A 333 9.83 8.59 7.41
C THR A 333 11.27 8.90 7.81
N ILE A 334 12.24 8.29 7.13
CA ILE A 334 13.66 8.47 7.37
C ILE A 334 14.35 8.72 6.03
N GLY A 335 15.20 9.76 6.01
CA GLY A 335 15.97 10.14 4.83
C GLY A 335 17.21 10.94 5.17
#